data_d5e950404b79e49741d56456638edb9d
#
_entry.id   d5e950404b79e49741d56456638edb9d
#
_cell.length_a   1.000
_cell.length_b   1.000
_cell.length_c   1.000
_cell.angle_alpha   90.00
_cell.angle_beta   90.00
_cell.angle_gamma   90.00
#
_symmetry.space_group_name_H-M   'P 1'
#
loop_
_entity.id
_entity.type
_entity.pdbx_description
1 polymer ?
#
loop_
_entity_poly.entity_id
_entity_poly.type
_entity_poly.pdbx_seq_one_letter_code
_entity_poly.pdbx_strand_id
1 'polypeptide(L)'
;MSEHTEPITLYTSSYCGHARLVEEFLAEEHIAAEVINITGDPAAREKLIEINGGYASVPTVVFADGSKLTEPSIRDLRAKLGLDSVSLGDRIRARLNRPMSGNG
;
A
#
# COMPACT_ATOMS: atom_id res chain seq x y z
N MET A 1 -19.26 5.19 -7.19
CA MET A 1 -18.24 5.41 -7.08
C MET A 1 -17.56 4.84 -6.06
N SER A 2 -16.73 4.38 -6.26
CA SER A 2 -16.05 3.64 -5.36
C SER A 2 -15.17 4.49 -4.57
N GLU A 3 -14.98 4.14 -3.38
CA GLU A 3 -14.09 4.87 -2.58
C GLU A 3 -12.70 4.65 -3.03
N HIS A 4 -12.46 3.68 -3.86
CA HIS A 4 -11.11 3.43 -4.34
C HIS A 4 -10.64 4.46 -5.32
N THR A 5 -11.51 5.38 -5.71
CA THR A 5 -11.10 6.44 -6.61
C THR A 5 -10.32 7.51 -5.89
N GLU A 6 -10.34 7.53 -4.58
CA GLU A 6 -9.59 8.55 -3.87
C GLU A 6 -8.12 8.22 -3.90
N PRO A 7 -7.29 9.14 -4.37
CA PRO A 7 -5.87 8.84 -4.52
C PRO A 7 -5.17 8.77 -3.18
N ILE A 8 -4.15 7.95 -3.17
CA ILE A 8 -3.26 7.92 -2.02
C ILE A 8 -1.90 8.43 -2.48
N THR A 9 -1.09 8.83 -1.52
CA THR A 9 0.25 9.33 -1.81
C THR A 9 1.26 8.38 -1.23
N LEU A 10 2.20 7.95 -2.06
CA LEU A 10 3.26 7.06 -1.62
C LEU A 10 4.58 7.79 -1.68
N TYR A 11 5.23 7.91 -0.53
CA TYR A 11 6.59 8.45 -0.48
C TYR A 11 7.56 7.30 -0.57
N THR A 12 8.48 7.37 -1.50
CA THR A 12 9.41 6.30 -1.79
C THR A 12 10.81 6.86 -1.99
N SER A 13 11.79 5.99 -2.16
CA SER A 13 13.12 6.43 -2.51
C SER A 13 13.71 5.44 -3.50
N SER A 14 14.74 5.90 -4.22
CA SER A 14 15.33 5.08 -5.29
C SER A 14 16.06 3.85 -4.78
N TYR A 15 16.41 3.84 -3.51
CA TYR A 15 17.25 2.77 -2.98
C TYR A 15 16.56 1.92 -1.95
N CYS A 16 15.24 1.94 -1.92
CA CYS A 16 14.50 1.20 -0.92
C CYS A 16 13.74 0.06 -1.56
N GLY A 17 14.17 -1.17 -1.28
CA GLY A 17 13.48 -2.34 -1.82
C GLY A 17 12.08 -2.50 -1.28
N HIS A 18 11.87 -2.14 -0.01
CA HIS A 18 10.55 -2.20 0.58
C HIS A 18 9.58 -1.26 -0.15
N ALA A 19 10.07 -0.04 -0.47
CA ALA A 19 9.22 0.91 -1.20
C ALA A 19 8.86 0.36 -2.58
N ARG A 20 9.79 -0.33 -3.22
CA ARG A 20 9.50 -0.91 -4.51
C ARG A 20 8.40 -1.96 -4.41
N LEU A 21 8.44 -2.78 -3.37
CA LEU A 21 7.40 -3.78 -3.17
C LEU A 21 6.03 -3.14 -3.00
N VAL A 22 5.98 -2.04 -2.27
CA VAL A 22 4.71 -1.33 -2.08
C VAL A 22 4.24 -0.76 -3.41
N GLU A 23 5.15 -0.18 -4.18
CA GLU A 23 4.77 0.35 -5.50
C GLU A 23 4.19 -0.74 -6.38
N GLU A 24 4.83 -1.89 -6.39
CA GLU A 24 4.37 -3.00 -7.22
C GLU A 24 3.02 -3.51 -6.75
N PHE A 25 2.84 -3.59 -5.44
CA PHE A 25 1.57 -4.03 -4.91
C PHE A 25 0.43 -3.10 -5.34
N LEU A 26 0.64 -1.79 -5.21
CA LEU A 26 -0.40 -0.85 -5.59
C LEU A 26 -0.72 -0.93 -7.08
N ALA A 27 0.31 -1.11 -7.90
CA ALA A 27 0.10 -1.23 -9.33
C ALA A 27 -0.68 -2.50 -9.66
N GLU A 28 -0.34 -3.60 -9.02
CA GLU A 28 -1.02 -4.87 -9.28
C GLU A 28 -2.47 -4.83 -8.86
N GLU A 29 -2.75 -4.10 -7.79
CA GLU A 29 -4.14 -3.99 -7.33
C GLU A 29 -4.89 -2.87 -8.01
N HIS A 30 -4.25 -2.20 -8.97
CA HIS A 30 -4.87 -1.11 -9.74
C HIS A 30 -5.33 0.03 -8.85
N ILE A 31 -4.54 0.33 -7.83
CA ILE A 31 -4.87 1.40 -6.90
C ILE A 31 -4.14 2.65 -7.31
N ALA A 32 -4.90 3.72 -7.54
CA ALA A 32 -4.31 4.99 -7.95
C ALA A 32 -3.48 5.57 -6.81
N ALA A 33 -2.26 5.95 -7.13
CA ALA A 33 -1.37 6.51 -6.13
C ALA A 33 -0.45 7.53 -6.77
N GLU A 34 -0.27 8.65 -6.08
CA GLU A 34 0.73 9.60 -6.47
C GLU A 34 2.04 9.17 -5.81
N VAL A 35 3.04 8.88 -6.62
CA VAL A 35 4.31 8.38 -6.10
C VAL A 35 5.29 9.53 -6.05
N ILE A 36 5.81 9.81 -4.87
CA ILE A 36 6.75 10.90 -4.64
C ILE A 36 8.07 10.30 -4.19
N ASN A 37 9.08 10.44 -5.05
CA ASN A 37 10.41 9.92 -4.74
C ASN A 37 11.21 11.03 -4.06
N ILE A 38 11.65 10.77 -2.84
CA ILE A 38 12.36 11.80 -2.08
C ILE A 38 13.85 11.84 -2.36
N THR A 39 14.35 10.90 -3.15
CA THR A 39 15.78 10.91 -3.48
C THR A 39 16.08 12.12 -4.35
N GLY A 40 16.96 12.97 -3.87
CA GLY A 40 17.30 14.17 -4.61
C GLY A 40 16.23 15.25 -4.57
N ASP A 41 15.26 15.14 -3.66
CA ASP A 41 14.17 16.11 -3.57
C ASP A 41 14.03 16.55 -2.11
N PRO A 42 14.80 17.55 -1.69
CA PRO A 42 14.77 17.98 -0.28
C PRO A 42 13.41 18.45 0.19
N ALA A 43 12.64 19.09 -0.69
CA ALA A 43 11.33 19.58 -0.28
C ALA A 43 10.39 18.41 0.02
N ALA A 44 10.41 17.39 -0.81
CA ALA A 44 9.59 16.22 -0.57
C ALA A 44 10.02 15.49 0.70
N ARG A 45 11.34 15.45 0.93
CA ARG A 45 11.86 14.81 2.13
C ARG A 45 11.43 15.57 3.38
N GLU A 46 11.44 16.88 3.34
CA GLU A 46 10.99 17.69 4.46
C GLU A 46 9.51 17.45 4.75
N LYS A 47 8.73 17.37 3.70
CA LYS A 47 7.31 17.11 3.86
C LYS A 47 7.09 15.76 4.53
N LEU A 48 7.84 14.76 4.11
CA LEU A 48 7.73 13.44 4.69
C LEU A 48 8.11 13.45 6.16
N ILE A 49 9.14 14.20 6.51
CA ILE A 49 9.56 14.30 7.90
C ILE A 49 8.45 14.90 8.74
N GLU A 50 7.75 15.91 8.21
CA GLU A 50 6.62 16.48 8.92
C GLU A 50 5.52 15.47 9.12
N ILE A 51 5.22 14.70 8.07
CA ILE A 51 4.16 13.71 8.13
C ILE A 51 4.45 12.67 9.20
N ASN A 52 5.71 12.28 9.34
CA ASN A 52 6.09 11.22 10.27
C ASN A 52 6.54 11.73 11.63
N GLY A 53 6.45 13.02 11.85
CA GLY A 53 6.81 13.56 13.16
C GLY A 53 8.30 13.54 13.44
N GLY A 54 9.13 13.64 12.40
CA GLY A 54 10.56 13.74 12.58
C GLY A 54 11.41 12.76 11.79
N TYR A 55 10.79 11.91 11.00
CA TYR A 55 11.55 10.86 10.30
C TYR A 55 11.22 10.83 8.82
N ALA A 56 12.25 10.66 8.01
CA ALA A 56 12.07 10.52 6.57
C ALA A 56 11.96 9.04 6.20
N SER A 57 11.06 8.32 6.86
CA SER A 57 10.92 6.89 6.64
C SER A 57 10.21 6.59 5.33
N VAL A 58 10.70 5.66 4.58
CA VAL A 58 10.06 5.21 3.36
C VAL A 58 9.96 3.69 3.40
N PRO A 59 8.91 3.14 2.82
CA PRO A 59 7.77 3.82 2.20
C PRO A 59 6.81 4.35 3.25
N THR A 60 6.18 5.47 2.96
CA THR A 60 5.08 5.99 3.78
C THR A 60 3.90 6.21 2.86
N VAL A 61 2.75 5.66 3.24
CA VAL A 61 1.53 5.77 2.44
C VAL A 61 0.57 6.68 3.18
N VAL A 62 0.13 7.74 2.52
CA VAL A 62 -0.81 8.70 3.10
C VAL A 62 -2.13 8.54 2.36
N PHE A 63 -3.20 8.37 3.12
CA PHE A 63 -4.51 8.14 2.56
C PHE A 63 -5.31 9.43 2.49
N ALA A 64 -6.40 9.39 1.71
CA ALA A 64 -7.19 10.59 1.49
C ALA A 64 -7.80 11.13 2.77
N ASP A 65 -8.05 10.28 3.74
CA ASP A 65 -8.63 10.71 5.00
C ASP A 65 -7.60 11.29 5.97
N GLY A 66 -6.35 11.38 5.53
CA GLY A 66 -5.30 11.94 6.36
C GLY A 66 -4.53 10.92 7.18
N SER A 67 -4.97 9.68 7.20
CA SER A 67 -4.24 8.67 7.92
C SER A 67 -3.02 8.23 7.12
N LYS A 68 -2.08 7.57 7.78
CA LYS A 68 -0.89 7.12 7.11
C LYS A 68 -0.44 5.78 7.67
N LEU A 69 0.35 5.08 6.86
CA LEU A 69 1.07 3.90 7.30
C LEU A 69 2.54 4.12 6.98
N THR A 70 3.39 3.96 7.99
CA THR A 70 4.82 4.14 7.82
C THR A 70 5.47 2.78 7.72
N GLU A 71 6.18 2.56 6.62
CA GLU A 71 6.86 1.29 6.35
C GLU A 71 5.92 0.10 6.51
N PRO A 72 4.74 0.16 5.86
CA PRO A 72 3.75 -0.90 6.04
C PRO A 72 4.17 -2.17 5.35
N SER A 73 3.75 -3.29 5.93
CA SER A 73 3.84 -4.55 5.21
C SER A 73 2.72 -4.61 4.18
N ILE A 74 2.83 -5.56 3.27
CA ILE A 74 1.74 -5.74 2.30
C ILE A 74 0.47 -6.16 3.02
N ARG A 75 0.61 -6.92 4.10
CA ARG A 75 -0.56 -7.29 4.90
C ARG A 75 -1.24 -6.06 5.48
N ASP A 76 -0.44 -5.13 6.01
CA ASP A 76 -1.00 -3.90 6.56
C ASP A 76 -1.75 -3.11 5.51
N LEU A 77 -1.20 -3.04 4.30
CA LEU A 77 -1.85 -2.33 3.22
C LEU A 77 -3.14 -2.99 2.81
N ARG A 78 -3.15 -4.32 2.73
CA ARG A 78 -4.37 -5.02 2.39
C ARG A 78 -5.46 -4.75 3.40
N ALA A 79 -5.11 -4.78 4.67
CA ALA A 79 -6.09 -4.53 5.73
C ALA A 79 -6.63 -3.12 5.64
N LYS A 80 -5.73 -2.15 5.46
CA LYS A 80 -6.16 -0.75 5.39
C LYS A 80 -7.06 -0.48 4.19
N LEU A 81 -6.77 -1.16 3.09
CA LEU A 81 -7.53 -0.95 1.86
C LEU A 81 -8.77 -1.84 1.77
N GLY A 82 -9.00 -2.66 2.78
CA GLY A 82 -10.17 -3.51 2.79
C GLY A 82 -10.08 -4.72 1.88
N LEU A 83 -8.89 -5.07 1.46
CA LEU A 83 -8.74 -6.16 0.51
C LEU A 83 -8.76 -7.52 1.19
N ASP A 84 -8.17 -7.61 2.36
CA ASP A 84 -8.09 -8.89 3.05
C ASP A 84 -9.43 -9.45 3.44
N SER A 85 -10.27 -8.59 4.01
CA SER A 85 -11.51 -9.10 4.58
C SER A 85 -12.43 -9.68 3.53
N VAL A 86 -12.31 -9.22 2.30
CA VAL A 86 -13.17 -9.70 1.23
C VAL A 86 -12.41 -10.63 0.31
N SER A 87 -11.32 -10.15 -0.23
CA SER A 87 -10.58 -10.92 -1.22
C SER A 87 -10.04 -12.21 -0.66
N LEU A 88 -9.46 -12.13 0.51
CA LEU A 88 -8.84 -13.30 1.09
C LEU A 88 -9.89 -14.34 1.45
N GLY A 89 -10.98 -13.91 2.06
CA GLY A 89 -12.02 -14.81 2.40
C GLY A 89 -12.60 -15.52 1.20
N ASP A 90 -12.82 -14.76 0.13
CA ASP A 90 -13.35 -15.32 -1.09
C ASP A 90 -12.39 -16.32 -1.71
N ARG A 91 -11.12 -16.00 -1.71
CA ARG A 91 -10.14 -16.91 -2.27
C ARG A 91 -10.05 -18.20 -1.49
N ILE A 92 -10.07 -18.10 -0.20
CA ILE A 92 -10.00 -19.27 0.64
C ILE A 92 -11.23 -20.13 0.45
N ARG A 93 -12.39 -19.49 0.40
CA ARG A 93 -13.62 -20.20 0.23
C ARG A 93 -13.64 -20.92 -1.11
N ALA A 94 -13.21 -20.25 -2.15
CA ALA A 94 -13.17 -20.86 -3.46
C ALA A 94 -12.22 -22.05 -3.48
N ARG A 95 -11.10 -21.92 -2.79
CA ARG A 95 -10.13 -22.99 -2.75
C ARG A 95 -10.65 -24.19 -2.00
N LEU A 96 -11.35 -23.95 -0.93
CA LEU A 96 -11.90 -25.04 -0.13
C LEU A 96 -13.03 -25.74 -0.82
N ASN A 97 -13.78 -25.01 -1.60
CA ASN A 97 -14.89 -25.60 -2.31
C ASN A 97 -14.48 -26.38 -3.53
N ARG A 98 -13.21 -26.27 -3.92
CA ARG A 98 -12.76 -26.97 -5.04
C ARG A 98 -12.74 -28.36 -4.65
N PRO A 99 -13.23 -29.11 -5.24
CA PRO A 99 -13.29 -30.47 -4.75
C PRO A 99 -11.99 -30.97 -4.58
N MET A 100 -12.11 -30.68 -3.89
CA MET A 100 -11.24 -30.67 -3.71
C MET A 100 -10.83 -31.53 -4.10
N SER A 101 -11.16 -31.55 -4.70
CA SER A 101 -11.02 -31.94 -5.06
C SER A 101 -10.28 -32.40 -5.12
N GLY A 102 -10.23 -32.59 -5.07
CA GLY A 102 -9.71 -32.57 -4.85
C GLY A 102 -9.18 -32.81 -4.52
N ASN A 103 -9.34 -32.64 -4.20
CA ASN A 103 -9.07 -32.38 -3.83
C ASN A 103 -8.85 -32.59 -3.60
N GLY A 104 -8.93 -32.85 -3.71
CA GLY A 104 -8.86 -32.59 -3.36
C GLY A 104 -8.86 -32.55 -3.24
#